data_7cb5f2644aa92341210eafe5ba5f2494
#
_entry.id   7cb5f2644aa92341210eafe5ba5f2494
#
_cell.length_a   1.000
_cell.length_b   1.000
_cell.length_c   1.000
_cell.angle_alpha   90.00
_cell.angle_beta   90.00
_cell.angle_gamma   90.00
#
_symmetry.space_group_name_H-M   'P 1'
#
loop_
_entity.id
_entity.type
_entity.pdbx_description
1 polymer ?
#
loop_
_entity_poly.entity_id
_entity_poly.type
_entity_poly.pdbx_seq_one_letter_code
_entity_poly.pdbx_strand_id
1 'polypeptide(L)'
;MTQFDLTDDQRQIQEMAQKFTADAITPFAAEWDEKHIFPRDTIRSAAELGFGAIYVSEESGGIGLGRLESALIMEAMAYGCPSTSAFISIHNMAAWMIDRFGSAEVKSKYLPSMISMERMGSYCLTEPSSGSDAAALKTRAVKDGDDYIVSGSKAFISGGGENEVYVTMVRTGEDGPKGISCLVIDKDMKGVSFGAQEKKLGWHSQPTAQVNFDEVRVPAANRVGGEGEGFRIAMMGLDGGRLNIGACSLGGAQRCLDEAVAYTKDRHQFGKAIADFQNTQFTLADMETDLQAARMLLYVAAAKVTANAPDKTKFAAMAKRLATDSGSSIVDRALQLHGGYGYLQDYPIERFWRDLRVHSILEGTNQVMRMIVGRELTRQ
;
A
#
# COMPACT_ATOMS: atom_id res chain seq x y z
N MET A 1 26.56 8.50 -15.72
CA MET A 1 25.32 8.41 -14.93
C MET A 1 25.32 9.52 -13.90
N THR A 2 24.25 10.27 -13.79
CA THR A 2 24.07 11.21 -12.70
C THR A 2 23.67 10.42 -11.44
N GLN A 3 23.81 11.02 -10.25
CA GLN A 3 23.38 10.36 -8.99
C GLN A 3 21.87 10.12 -8.90
N PHE A 4 21.11 10.55 -9.89
CA PHE A 4 19.64 10.39 -9.98
C PHE A 4 19.21 9.32 -10.99
N ASP A 5 20.16 8.77 -11.77
CA ASP A 5 19.85 7.70 -12.71
C ASP A 5 19.73 6.37 -11.96
N LEU A 6 18.76 5.56 -12.34
CA LEU A 6 18.63 4.18 -11.83
C LEU A 6 19.87 3.37 -12.24
N THR A 7 20.31 2.47 -11.37
CA THR A 7 21.33 1.47 -11.70
C THR A 7 20.81 0.47 -12.73
N ASP A 8 21.68 -0.32 -13.33
CA ASP A 8 21.28 -1.35 -14.29
C ASP A 8 20.38 -2.39 -13.63
N ASP A 9 20.69 -2.80 -12.39
CA ASP A 9 19.86 -3.74 -11.63
C ASP A 9 18.47 -3.15 -11.34
N GLN A 10 18.38 -1.88 -10.97
CA GLN A 10 17.10 -1.20 -10.73
C GLN A 10 16.26 -1.09 -12.00
N ARG A 11 16.90 -0.83 -13.15
CA ARG A 11 16.21 -0.85 -14.44
C ARG A 11 15.66 -2.24 -14.77
N GLN A 12 16.47 -3.29 -14.59
CA GLN A 12 16.02 -4.67 -14.83
C GLN A 12 14.85 -5.07 -13.93
N ILE A 13 14.87 -4.69 -12.65
CA ILE A 13 13.77 -4.93 -11.71
C ILE A 13 12.50 -4.19 -12.18
N GLN A 14 12.63 -2.94 -12.59
CA GLN A 14 11.52 -2.15 -13.11
C GLN A 14 10.93 -2.77 -14.40
N GLU A 15 11.77 -3.15 -15.34
CA GLU A 15 11.36 -3.80 -16.60
C GLU A 15 10.66 -5.15 -16.34
N MET A 16 11.16 -5.95 -15.40
CA MET A 16 10.52 -7.20 -15.00
C MET A 16 9.12 -6.95 -14.42
N ALA A 17 8.97 -5.95 -13.56
CA ALA A 17 7.68 -5.60 -12.98
C ALA A 17 6.72 -5.01 -14.04
N GLN A 18 7.21 -4.20 -14.98
CA GLN A 18 6.43 -3.67 -16.10
C GLN A 18 5.94 -4.80 -17.02
N LYS A 19 6.82 -5.77 -17.35
CA LYS A 19 6.44 -6.93 -18.14
C LYS A 19 5.37 -7.76 -17.45
N PHE A 20 5.55 -8.08 -16.18
CA PHE A 20 4.54 -8.80 -15.40
C PHE A 20 3.20 -8.06 -15.40
N THR A 21 3.23 -6.74 -15.24
CA THR A 21 2.02 -5.90 -15.26
C THR A 21 1.31 -5.93 -16.61
N ALA A 22 2.07 -5.82 -17.70
CA ALA A 22 1.51 -5.85 -19.05
C ALA A 22 0.87 -7.22 -19.37
N ASP A 23 1.50 -8.31 -18.95
CA ASP A 23 1.07 -9.66 -19.27
C ASP A 23 -0.03 -10.18 -18.33
N ALA A 24 0.05 -9.90 -17.03
CA ALA A 24 -0.77 -10.57 -16.00
C ALA A 24 -1.75 -9.65 -15.25
N ILE A 25 -1.60 -8.33 -15.32
CA ILE A 25 -2.47 -7.39 -14.57
C ILE A 25 -3.34 -6.57 -15.52
N THR A 26 -2.71 -5.82 -16.42
CA THR A 26 -3.41 -4.84 -17.28
C THR A 26 -4.58 -5.43 -18.08
N PRO A 27 -4.46 -6.63 -18.70
CA PRO A 27 -5.54 -7.19 -19.52
C PRO A 27 -6.81 -7.54 -18.72
N PHE A 28 -6.67 -7.78 -17.42
CA PHE A 28 -7.74 -8.30 -16.58
C PHE A 28 -8.29 -7.29 -15.58
N ALA A 29 -7.59 -6.18 -15.36
CA ALA A 29 -7.89 -5.23 -14.29
C ALA A 29 -9.29 -4.60 -14.40
N ALA A 30 -9.83 -4.38 -15.60
CA ALA A 30 -11.19 -3.89 -15.81
C ALA A 30 -12.24 -4.92 -15.35
N GLU A 31 -12.08 -6.18 -15.72
CA GLU A 31 -12.96 -7.26 -15.31
C GLU A 31 -12.92 -7.48 -13.79
N TRP A 32 -11.75 -7.42 -13.18
CA TRP A 32 -11.62 -7.55 -11.72
C TRP A 32 -12.34 -6.44 -10.98
N ASP A 33 -12.27 -5.20 -11.47
CA ASP A 33 -12.97 -4.06 -10.88
C ASP A 33 -14.49 -4.21 -11.04
N GLU A 34 -14.97 -4.46 -12.26
CA GLU A 34 -16.39 -4.59 -12.57
C GLU A 34 -17.06 -5.72 -11.78
N LYS A 35 -16.42 -6.89 -11.74
CA LYS A 35 -16.96 -8.10 -11.11
C LYS A 35 -16.56 -8.28 -9.65
N HIS A 36 -15.80 -7.34 -9.07
CA HIS A 36 -15.27 -7.42 -7.71
C HIS A 36 -14.45 -8.71 -7.47
N ILE A 37 -13.62 -9.09 -8.45
CA ILE A 37 -12.79 -10.29 -8.38
C ILE A 37 -11.49 -9.98 -7.65
N PHE A 38 -11.20 -10.72 -6.59
CA PHE A 38 -9.89 -10.71 -5.97
C PHE A 38 -8.94 -11.63 -6.75
N PRO A 39 -7.90 -11.10 -7.43
CA PRO A 39 -7.08 -11.88 -8.38
C PRO A 39 -6.01 -12.70 -7.66
N ARG A 40 -6.41 -13.62 -6.80
CA ARG A 40 -5.53 -14.39 -5.91
C ARG A 40 -4.42 -15.13 -6.68
N ASP A 41 -4.75 -15.74 -7.82
CA ASP A 41 -3.76 -16.50 -8.60
C ASP A 41 -2.71 -15.59 -9.25
N THR A 42 -3.12 -14.43 -9.78
CA THR A 42 -2.20 -13.43 -10.29
C THR A 42 -1.29 -12.88 -9.17
N ILE A 43 -1.83 -12.65 -7.98
CA ILE A 43 -1.05 -12.20 -6.82
C ILE A 43 -0.04 -13.28 -6.41
N ARG A 44 -0.41 -14.57 -6.44
CA ARG A 44 0.52 -15.69 -6.19
C ARG A 44 1.62 -15.78 -7.25
N SER A 45 1.29 -15.59 -8.52
CA SER A 45 2.31 -15.60 -9.58
C SER A 45 3.32 -14.44 -9.45
N ALA A 46 2.94 -13.32 -8.84
CA ALA A 46 3.88 -12.26 -8.51
C ALA A 46 4.95 -12.71 -7.48
N ALA A 47 4.62 -13.67 -6.60
CA ALA A 47 5.58 -14.21 -5.66
C ALA A 47 6.70 -15.02 -6.34
N GLU A 48 6.46 -15.62 -7.52
CA GLU A 48 7.49 -16.31 -8.31
C GLU A 48 8.60 -15.36 -8.78
N LEU A 49 8.30 -14.06 -8.87
CA LEU A 49 9.23 -12.99 -9.16
C LEU A 49 9.83 -12.36 -7.88
N GLY A 50 9.53 -12.92 -6.70
CA GLY A 50 9.96 -12.38 -5.41
C GLY A 50 9.08 -11.25 -4.87
N PHE A 51 7.98 -10.87 -5.55
CA PHE A 51 7.15 -9.73 -5.15
C PHE A 51 6.29 -10.00 -3.92
N GLY A 52 6.25 -11.25 -3.42
CA GLY A 52 5.66 -11.58 -2.13
C GLY A 52 6.49 -11.16 -0.92
N ALA A 53 7.80 -10.89 -1.10
CA ALA A 53 8.72 -10.62 -0.01
C ALA A 53 9.87 -9.67 -0.44
N ILE A 54 9.53 -8.55 -1.04
CA ILE A 54 10.45 -7.61 -1.71
C ILE A 54 11.56 -7.13 -0.75
N TYR A 55 11.21 -6.76 0.47
CA TYR A 55 12.14 -6.23 1.47
C TYR A 55 12.17 -7.05 2.77
N VAL A 56 11.73 -8.31 2.71
CA VAL A 56 12.03 -9.35 3.70
C VAL A 56 13.47 -9.80 3.47
N SER A 57 14.20 -10.02 4.55
CA SER A 57 15.63 -10.38 4.49
C SER A 57 15.87 -11.69 3.75
N GLU A 58 17.04 -11.81 3.10
CA GLU A 58 17.48 -13.05 2.45
C GLU A 58 17.63 -14.20 3.44
N GLU A 59 18.05 -13.89 4.68
CA GLU A 59 18.11 -14.85 5.79
C GLU A 59 16.78 -15.51 6.09
N SER A 60 15.67 -14.76 5.88
CA SER A 60 14.30 -15.25 6.09
C SER A 60 13.68 -15.80 4.80
N GLY A 61 14.42 -15.85 3.69
CA GLY A 61 13.99 -16.36 2.39
C GLY A 61 13.37 -15.30 1.45
N GLY A 62 13.37 -14.02 1.83
CA GLY A 62 12.96 -12.90 0.97
C GLY A 62 14.05 -12.52 -0.04
N ILE A 63 13.81 -11.49 -0.84
CA ILE A 63 14.80 -11.01 -1.82
C ILE A 63 15.64 -9.83 -1.33
N GLY A 64 15.38 -9.32 -0.13
CA GLY A 64 16.22 -8.35 0.58
C GLY A 64 16.42 -7.00 -0.12
N LEU A 65 15.55 -6.61 -1.05
CA LEU A 65 15.66 -5.35 -1.79
C LEU A 65 15.40 -4.12 -0.91
N GLY A 66 15.90 -2.98 -1.37
CA GLY A 66 15.68 -1.68 -0.74
C GLY A 66 14.28 -1.10 -1.01
N ARG A 67 14.00 0.04 -0.38
CA ARG A 67 12.71 0.72 -0.54
C ARG A 67 12.56 1.41 -1.89
N LEU A 68 13.66 1.73 -2.57
CA LEU A 68 13.61 2.27 -3.92
C LEU A 68 13.16 1.20 -4.91
N GLU A 69 13.75 0.02 -4.85
CA GLU A 69 13.36 -1.12 -5.69
C GLU A 69 11.90 -1.51 -5.43
N SER A 70 11.47 -1.52 -4.16
CA SER A 70 10.05 -1.71 -3.82
C SER A 70 9.16 -0.65 -4.48
N ALA A 71 9.53 0.63 -4.44
CA ALA A 71 8.77 1.69 -5.07
C ALA A 71 8.68 1.52 -6.59
N LEU A 72 9.78 1.12 -7.26
CA LEU A 72 9.78 0.83 -8.70
C LEU A 72 8.82 -0.31 -9.06
N ILE A 73 8.82 -1.40 -8.28
CA ILE A 73 7.91 -2.54 -8.47
C ILE A 73 6.45 -2.10 -8.26
N MET A 74 6.16 -1.40 -7.15
CA MET A 74 4.80 -0.95 -6.84
C MET A 74 4.26 0.04 -7.87
N GLU A 75 5.09 0.98 -8.34
CA GLU A 75 4.74 1.94 -9.39
C GLU A 75 4.42 1.20 -10.70
N ALA A 76 5.27 0.25 -11.11
CA ALA A 76 5.07 -0.54 -12.32
C ALA A 76 3.78 -1.36 -12.26
N MET A 77 3.49 -2.03 -11.14
CA MET A 77 2.24 -2.80 -10.98
C MET A 77 1.00 -1.91 -10.95
N ALA A 78 1.09 -0.75 -10.31
CA ALA A 78 -0.02 0.19 -10.22
C ALA A 78 -0.36 0.87 -11.55
N TYR A 79 0.54 0.86 -12.52
CA TYR A 79 0.25 1.26 -13.90
C TYR A 79 -0.84 0.38 -14.53
N GLY A 80 -0.92 -0.89 -14.15
CA GLY A 80 -2.00 -1.80 -14.55
C GLY A 80 -3.21 -1.76 -13.63
N CYS A 81 -2.97 -1.85 -12.30
CA CYS A 81 -4.02 -1.87 -11.29
C CYS A 81 -3.51 -1.37 -9.93
N PRO A 82 -3.85 -0.12 -9.52
CA PRO A 82 -3.48 0.40 -8.21
C PRO A 82 -3.99 -0.45 -7.04
N SER A 83 -5.18 -1.02 -7.15
CA SER A 83 -5.81 -1.88 -6.13
C SER A 83 -4.96 -3.13 -5.86
N THR A 84 -4.54 -3.86 -6.91
CA THR A 84 -3.71 -5.06 -6.79
C THR A 84 -2.31 -4.73 -6.26
N SER A 85 -1.68 -3.66 -6.77
CA SER A 85 -0.37 -3.21 -6.29
C SER A 85 -0.42 -2.85 -4.80
N ALA A 86 -1.43 -2.10 -4.37
CA ALA A 86 -1.62 -1.73 -2.97
C ALA A 86 -1.84 -2.95 -2.07
N PHE A 87 -2.55 -3.98 -2.54
CA PHE A 87 -2.72 -5.23 -1.78
C PHE A 87 -1.37 -5.92 -1.55
N ILE A 88 -0.55 -6.06 -2.59
CA ILE A 88 0.80 -6.65 -2.50
C ILE A 88 1.68 -5.83 -1.54
N SER A 89 1.55 -4.51 -1.52
CA SER A 89 2.23 -3.63 -0.58
C SER A 89 1.88 -3.94 0.88
N ILE A 90 0.58 -4.12 1.18
CA ILE A 90 0.11 -4.42 2.55
C ILE A 90 0.61 -5.79 3.00
N HIS A 91 0.56 -6.79 2.11
CA HIS A 91 1.12 -8.11 2.38
C HIS A 91 2.61 -8.05 2.71
N ASN A 92 3.40 -7.35 1.89
CA ASN A 92 4.83 -7.15 2.13
C ASN A 92 5.12 -6.43 3.45
N MET A 93 4.30 -5.44 3.83
CA MET A 93 4.43 -4.75 5.11
C MET A 93 4.21 -5.71 6.28
N ALA A 94 3.18 -6.57 6.21
CA ALA A 94 2.89 -7.58 7.23
C ALA A 94 4.04 -8.61 7.35
N ALA A 95 4.53 -9.13 6.23
CA ALA A 95 5.66 -10.05 6.19
C ALA A 95 6.94 -9.42 6.75
N TRP A 96 7.24 -8.18 6.39
CA TRP A 96 8.39 -7.44 6.91
C TRP A 96 8.33 -7.21 8.42
N MET A 97 7.14 -6.94 8.97
CA MET A 97 7.00 -6.77 10.43
C MET A 97 7.35 -8.07 11.16
N ILE A 98 6.93 -9.21 10.63
CA ILE A 98 7.29 -10.53 11.14
C ILE A 98 8.80 -10.76 11.00
N ASP A 99 9.38 -10.49 9.84
CA ASP A 99 10.82 -10.65 9.60
C ASP A 99 11.66 -9.79 10.53
N ARG A 100 11.31 -8.53 10.68
CA ARG A 100 12.13 -7.56 11.41
C ARG A 100 12.06 -7.73 12.93
N PHE A 101 10.91 -8.15 13.46
CA PHE A 101 10.62 -8.12 14.91
C PHE A 101 10.15 -9.47 15.48
N GLY A 102 9.81 -10.44 14.65
CA GLY A 102 9.39 -11.77 15.10
C GLY A 102 10.54 -12.56 15.71
N SER A 103 10.23 -13.44 16.65
CA SER A 103 11.14 -14.46 17.12
C SER A 103 11.46 -15.46 16.00
N ALA A 104 12.51 -16.26 16.17
CA ALA A 104 12.85 -17.33 15.22
C ALA A 104 11.66 -18.29 14.97
N GLU A 105 10.89 -18.57 16.01
CA GLU A 105 9.68 -19.41 15.93
C GLU A 105 8.59 -18.78 15.09
N VAL A 106 8.27 -17.49 15.32
CA VAL A 106 7.28 -16.74 14.53
C VAL A 106 7.70 -16.64 13.07
N LYS A 107 8.97 -16.34 12.80
CA LYS A 107 9.51 -16.28 11.43
C LYS A 107 9.37 -17.62 10.72
N SER A 108 9.82 -18.70 11.34
CA SER A 108 9.77 -20.05 10.73
C SER A 108 8.34 -20.54 10.49
N LYS A 109 7.40 -20.14 11.35
CA LYS A 109 5.98 -20.52 11.23
C LYS A 109 5.26 -19.80 10.09
N TYR A 110 5.54 -18.51 9.87
CA TYR A 110 4.72 -17.68 9.00
C TYR A 110 5.40 -17.29 7.67
N LEU A 111 6.69 -16.94 7.70
CA LEU A 111 7.34 -16.37 6.53
C LEU A 111 7.39 -17.29 5.30
N PRO A 112 7.69 -18.59 5.39
CA PRO A 112 7.79 -19.43 4.18
C PRO A 112 6.50 -19.39 3.34
N SER A 113 5.34 -19.53 3.97
CA SER A 113 4.04 -19.49 3.27
C SER A 113 3.59 -18.06 2.87
N MET A 114 4.08 -17.04 3.57
CA MET A 114 3.82 -15.64 3.17
C MET A 114 4.70 -15.22 2.00
N ILE A 115 5.97 -15.61 1.96
CA ILE A 115 6.91 -15.33 0.87
C ILE A 115 6.38 -15.90 -0.46
N SER A 116 5.84 -17.12 -0.43
CA SER A 116 5.20 -17.74 -1.60
C SER A 116 3.80 -17.22 -1.89
N MET A 117 3.25 -16.37 -1.05
CA MET A 117 1.84 -15.94 -1.07
C MET A 117 0.82 -17.10 -1.09
N GLU A 118 1.21 -18.29 -0.65
CA GLU A 118 0.28 -19.36 -0.32
C GLU A 118 -0.68 -18.91 0.77
N ARG A 119 -0.13 -18.25 1.80
CA ARG A 119 -0.87 -17.56 2.85
C ARG A 119 -0.63 -16.05 2.75
N MET A 120 -1.68 -15.29 2.56
CA MET A 120 -1.59 -13.84 2.42
C MET A 120 -1.76 -13.14 3.76
N GLY A 121 -1.01 -12.04 3.94
CA GLY A 121 -0.99 -11.26 5.17
C GLY A 121 -1.83 -10.00 5.10
N SER A 122 -2.48 -9.69 6.21
CA SER A 122 -3.19 -8.43 6.47
C SER A 122 -2.53 -7.66 7.60
N TYR A 123 -2.66 -6.34 7.58
CA TYR A 123 -2.25 -5.44 8.64
C TYR A 123 -3.47 -4.87 9.37
N CYS A 124 -3.57 -5.10 10.68
CA CYS A 124 -4.75 -4.79 11.49
C CYS A 124 -4.41 -3.75 12.56
N LEU A 125 -4.54 -2.47 12.24
CA LEU A 125 -4.36 -1.35 13.18
C LEU A 125 -5.68 -0.65 13.48
N THR A 126 -6.35 -0.14 12.43
CA THR A 126 -7.52 0.72 12.51
C THR A 126 -8.71 0.03 13.15
N GLU A 127 -9.43 0.76 13.99
CA GLU A 127 -10.68 0.32 14.63
C GLU A 127 -11.83 1.28 14.26
N PRO A 128 -13.10 0.88 14.45
CA PRO A 128 -14.23 1.78 14.19
C PRO A 128 -14.14 3.12 14.93
N SER A 129 -13.52 3.15 16.10
CA SER A 129 -13.36 4.34 16.94
C SER A 129 -11.97 4.97 16.88
N SER A 130 -11.01 4.39 16.15
CA SER A 130 -9.59 4.79 16.17
C SER A 130 -8.94 4.61 14.80
N GLY A 131 -8.90 5.67 14.00
CA GLY A 131 -8.23 5.75 12.72
C GLY A 131 -6.93 6.54 12.81
N SER A 132 -6.98 7.86 12.59
CA SER A 132 -5.81 8.74 12.68
C SER A 132 -5.20 8.80 14.09
N ASP A 133 -6.01 8.66 15.13
CA ASP A 133 -5.55 8.49 16.52
C ASP A 133 -5.34 7.00 16.82
N ALA A 134 -4.35 6.40 16.16
CA ALA A 134 -4.07 4.97 16.26
C ALA A 134 -3.62 4.53 17.66
N ALA A 135 -3.08 5.43 18.46
CA ALA A 135 -2.69 5.14 19.84
C ALA A 135 -3.90 4.91 20.78
N ALA A 136 -5.09 5.32 20.37
CA ALA A 136 -6.34 5.15 21.12
C ALA A 136 -7.06 3.83 20.83
N LEU A 137 -6.44 2.87 20.11
CA LEU A 137 -7.03 1.56 19.84
C LEU A 137 -7.43 0.82 21.13
N LYS A 138 -8.53 0.06 21.05
CA LYS A 138 -9.19 -0.59 22.20
C LYS A 138 -9.23 -2.11 22.14
N THR A 139 -8.96 -2.73 20.98
CA THR A 139 -8.86 -4.20 20.87
C THR A 139 -7.89 -4.71 21.92
N ARG A 140 -8.39 -5.48 22.87
CA ARG A 140 -7.67 -5.86 24.09
C ARG A 140 -7.12 -7.28 23.97
N ALA A 141 -5.94 -7.50 24.52
CA ALA A 141 -5.34 -8.81 24.70
C ALA A 141 -4.94 -8.98 26.15
N VAL A 142 -5.62 -9.88 26.85
CA VAL A 142 -5.37 -10.18 28.27
C VAL A 142 -4.54 -11.47 28.36
N LYS A 143 -3.43 -11.41 29.06
CA LYS A 143 -2.57 -12.59 29.24
C LYS A 143 -3.25 -13.64 30.12
N ASP A 144 -3.26 -14.90 29.63
CA ASP A 144 -3.81 -16.06 30.33
C ASP A 144 -2.86 -17.27 30.15
N GLY A 145 -1.99 -17.47 31.13
CA GLY A 145 -0.92 -18.49 31.03
C GLY A 145 0.06 -18.17 29.89
N ASP A 146 0.19 -19.12 28.98
CA ASP A 146 1.05 -19.01 27.78
C ASP A 146 0.33 -18.44 26.55
N ASP A 147 -0.88 -17.90 26.75
CA ASP A 147 -1.71 -17.32 25.70
C ASP A 147 -2.10 -15.87 26.01
N TYR A 148 -2.67 -15.20 25.01
CA TYR A 148 -3.46 -13.98 25.12
C TYR A 148 -4.91 -14.27 24.72
N ILE A 149 -5.87 -13.75 25.47
CA ILE A 149 -7.29 -13.71 25.08
C ILE A 149 -7.56 -12.37 24.43
N VAL A 150 -7.86 -12.41 23.13
CA VAL A 150 -8.05 -11.19 22.30
C VAL A 150 -9.52 -10.94 22.07
N SER A 151 -9.98 -9.72 22.39
CA SER A 151 -11.36 -9.27 22.18
C SER A 151 -11.39 -7.86 21.61
N GLY A 152 -12.20 -7.64 20.57
CA GLY A 152 -12.36 -6.35 19.90
C GLY A 152 -12.62 -6.49 18.41
N SER A 153 -12.46 -5.38 17.68
CA SER A 153 -12.72 -5.35 16.24
C SER A 153 -11.77 -4.41 15.52
N LYS A 154 -11.35 -4.81 14.33
CA LYS A 154 -10.56 -3.99 13.40
C LYS A 154 -11.40 -3.63 12.18
N ALA A 155 -11.25 -2.41 11.67
CA ALA A 155 -12.03 -1.87 10.57
C ALA A 155 -11.16 -1.60 9.34
N PHE A 156 -11.78 -1.68 8.16
CA PHE A 156 -11.14 -1.40 6.87
C PHE A 156 -9.90 -2.25 6.59
N ILE A 157 -9.95 -3.54 6.96
CA ILE A 157 -8.81 -4.43 6.82
C ILE A 157 -8.74 -5.00 5.41
N SER A 158 -7.68 -4.63 4.68
CA SER A 158 -7.38 -5.20 3.37
C SER A 158 -7.09 -6.69 3.50
N GLY A 159 -7.73 -7.50 2.66
CA GLY A 159 -7.68 -8.95 2.76
C GLY A 159 -8.60 -9.52 3.84
N GLY A 160 -9.41 -8.69 4.52
CA GLY A 160 -10.36 -9.14 5.55
C GLY A 160 -11.34 -10.18 5.02
N GLY A 161 -11.36 -11.36 5.64
CA GLY A 161 -12.16 -12.51 5.23
C GLY A 161 -11.51 -13.40 4.16
N GLU A 162 -10.51 -12.90 3.44
CA GLU A 162 -9.81 -13.64 2.38
C GLU A 162 -8.43 -14.11 2.81
N ASN A 163 -7.64 -13.25 3.47
CA ASN A 163 -6.29 -13.58 3.90
C ASN A 163 -6.28 -14.57 5.06
N GLU A 164 -5.15 -15.23 5.24
CA GLU A 164 -4.94 -16.27 6.27
C GLU A 164 -4.23 -15.73 7.51
N VAL A 165 -3.41 -14.66 7.38
CA VAL A 165 -2.53 -14.15 8.44
C VAL A 165 -2.85 -12.70 8.76
N TYR A 166 -3.12 -12.38 10.03
CA TYR A 166 -3.48 -11.04 10.49
C TYR A 166 -2.45 -10.54 11.50
N VAL A 167 -1.58 -9.61 11.07
CA VAL A 167 -0.62 -8.91 11.94
C VAL A 167 -1.37 -7.79 12.65
N THR A 168 -1.69 -8.02 13.93
CA THR A 168 -2.72 -7.27 14.65
C THR A 168 -2.13 -6.49 15.82
N MET A 169 -2.39 -5.18 15.87
CA MET A 169 -2.06 -4.33 17.01
C MET A 169 -3.16 -4.46 18.08
N VAL A 170 -2.77 -4.78 19.31
CA VAL A 170 -3.68 -5.03 20.42
C VAL A 170 -3.20 -4.28 21.67
N ARG A 171 -4.12 -3.96 22.57
CA ARG A 171 -3.81 -3.36 23.86
C ARG A 171 -3.56 -4.43 24.90
N THR A 172 -2.33 -4.52 25.38
CA THR A 172 -1.91 -5.41 26.48
C THR A 172 -1.65 -4.67 27.78
N GLY A 173 -1.48 -3.35 27.74
CA GLY A 173 -1.17 -2.51 28.90
C GLY A 173 -2.07 -1.27 29.00
N GLU A 174 -1.54 -0.25 29.68
CA GLU A 174 -2.21 1.04 29.92
C GLU A 174 -2.52 1.79 28.60
N ASP A 175 -3.29 2.88 28.72
CA ASP A 175 -3.59 3.76 27.61
C ASP A 175 -2.32 4.39 27.00
N GLY A 176 -2.41 4.71 25.71
CA GLY A 176 -1.31 5.29 24.96
C GLY A 176 -0.44 4.27 24.23
N PRO A 177 0.60 4.74 23.53
CA PRO A 177 1.38 3.93 22.60
C PRO A 177 2.17 2.78 23.25
N LYS A 178 2.61 2.94 24.50
CA LYS A 178 3.41 1.92 25.23
C LYS A 178 2.57 0.74 25.72
N GLY A 179 1.25 0.84 25.73
CA GLY A 179 0.36 -0.26 26.09
C GLY A 179 -0.06 -1.12 24.89
N ILE A 180 0.52 -0.92 23.71
CA ILE A 180 0.14 -1.63 22.48
C ILE A 180 1.22 -2.67 22.13
N SER A 181 0.80 -3.91 21.90
CA SER A 181 1.62 -5.02 21.43
C SER A 181 1.18 -5.47 20.03
N CYS A 182 1.99 -6.30 19.37
CA CYS A 182 1.70 -6.86 18.07
C CYS A 182 1.59 -8.38 18.16
N LEU A 183 0.50 -8.95 17.66
CA LEU A 183 0.25 -10.39 17.60
C LEU A 183 -0.02 -10.83 16.17
N VAL A 184 0.45 -12.03 15.81
CA VAL A 184 0.01 -12.71 14.59
C VAL A 184 -1.16 -13.63 14.93
N ILE A 185 -2.29 -13.41 14.29
CA ILE A 185 -3.54 -14.14 14.49
C ILE A 185 -3.88 -14.85 13.18
N ASP A 186 -4.11 -16.16 13.24
CA ASP A 186 -4.52 -16.95 12.08
C ASP A 186 -6.04 -16.85 11.87
N LYS A 187 -6.48 -16.85 10.61
CA LYS A 187 -7.88 -16.75 10.20
C LYS A 187 -8.80 -17.79 10.86
N ASP A 188 -8.28 -18.98 11.03
CA ASP A 188 -9.00 -20.18 11.51
C ASP A 188 -9.01 -20.32 13.03
N MET A 189 -8.38 -19.40 13.78
CA MET A 189 -8.48 -19.40 15.24
C MET A 189 -9.93 -19.22 15.69
N LYS A 190 -10.37 -20.05 16.62
CA LYS A 190 -11.73 -19.97 17.18
C LYS A 190 -12.00 -18.58 17.76
N GLY A 191 -13.13 -17.98 17.37
CA GLY A 191 -13.52 -16.62 17.79
C GLY A 191 -13.13 -15.53 16.78
N VAL A 192 -12.35 -15.84 15.73
CA VAL A 192 -12.13 -14.93 14.61
C VAL A 192 -13.33 -14.96 13.68
N SER A 193 -13.85 -13.80 13.32
CA SER A 193 -14.94 -13.66 12.35
C SER A 193 -14.79 -12.37 11.54
N PHE A 194 -15.54 -12.27 10.45
CA PHE A 194 -15.42 -11.18 9.50
C PHE A 194 -16.78 -10.54 9.24
N GLY A 195 -16.77 -9.21 9.09
CA GLY A 195 -17.92 -8.48 8.58
C GLY A 195 -18.14 -8.72 7.08
N ALA A 196 -19.22 -8.17 6.55
CA ALA A 196 -19.43 -8.11 5.11
C ALA A 196 -18.33 -7.31 4.42
N GLN A 197 -18.06 -7.61 3.16
CA GLN A 197 -17.14 -6.82 2.34
C GLN A 197 -17.67 -5.39 2.20
N GLU A 198 -16.78 -4.41 2.37
CA GLU A 198 -17.12 -2.99 2.32
C GLU A 198 -17.54 -2.57 0.89
N LYS A 199 -18.60 -1.80 0.78
CA LYS A 199 -19.03 -1.17 -0.47
C LYS A 199 -18.24 0.10 -0.71
N LYS A 200 -17.14 -0.02 -1.44
CA LYS A 200 -16.15 1.04 -1.64
C LYS A 200 -16.40 1.84 -2.92
N LEU A 201 -15.85 3.06 -2.97
CA LEU A 201 -15.81 3.89 -4.19
C LEU A 201 -14.92 3.27 -5.27
N GLY A 202 -13.76 2.74 -4.89
CA GLY A 202 -12.76 2.08 -5.72
C GLY A 202 -12.13 0.91 -4.99
N TRP A 203 -11.01 0.37 -5.52
CA TRP A 203 -10.34 -0.82 -5.01
C TRP A 203 -11.28 -2.04 -4.97
N HIS A 204 -12.12 -2.18 -5.98
CA HIS A 204 -13.12 -3.25 -6.01
C HIS A 204 -12.50 -4.64 -6.11
N SER A 205 -11.33 -4.76 -6.75
CA SER A 205 -10.58 -6.02 -6.86
C SER A 205 -9.83 -6.41 -5.58
N GLN A 206 -9.90 -5.60 -4.51
CA GLN A 206 -9.28 -5.89 -3.23
C GLN A 206 -10.34 -6.08 -2.16
N PRO A 207 -10.39 -7.26 -1.48
CA PRO A 207 -11.31 -7.48 -0.37
C PRO A 207 -10.95 -6.56 0.81
N THR A 208 -11.97 -5.99 1.43
CA THR A 208 -11.82 -5.14 2.61
C THR A 208 -12.99 -5.38 3.54
N ALA A 209 -12.73 -5.81 4.77
CA ALA A 209 -13.79 -6.09 5.74
C ALA A 209 -13.34 -5.76 7.16
N GLN A 210 -14.31 -5.74 8.06
CA GLN A 210 -14.08 -5.74 9.49
C GLN A 210 -13.57 -7.12 9.94
N VAL A 211 -12.60 -7.14 10.86
CA VAL A 211 -12.12 -8.37 11.52
C VAL A 211 -12.51 -8.30 12.98
N ASN A 212 -13.24 -9.30 13.46
CA ASN A 212 -13.74 -9.38 14.84
C ASN A 212 -13.03 -10.49 15.59
N PHE A 213 -12.73 -10.21 16.84
CA PHE A 213 -12.11 -11.12 17.80
C PHE A 213 -13.05 -11.28 19.00
N ASP A 214 -13.58 -12.50 19.20
CA ASP A 214 -14.45 -12.85 20.32
C ASP A 214 -13.73 -13.89 21.19
N GLU A 215 -13.04 -13.38 22.22
CA GLU A 215 -12.22 -14.18 23.14
C GLU A 215 -11.25 -15.14 22.42
N VAL A 216 -10.60 -14.66 21.35
CA VAL A 216 -9.65 -15.45 20.55
C VAL A 216 -8.43 -15.78 21.40
N ARG A 217 -8.17 -17.08 21.57
CA ARG A 217 -6.97 -17.55 22.26
C ARG A 217 -5.79 -17.60 21.29
N VAL A 218 -4.81 -16.74 21.54
CA VAL A 218 -3.62 -16.54 20.71
C VAL A 218 -2.39 -16.93 21.51
N PRO A 219 -1.57 -17.89 21.08
CA PRO A 219 -0.33 -18.23 21.77
C PRO A 219 0.58 -17.01 21.96
N ALA A 220 1.13 -16.84 23.15
CA ALA A 220 2.06 -15.74 23.43
C ALA A 220 3.31 -15.80 22.53
N ALA A 221 3.65 -16.99 22.05
CA ALA A 221 4.70 -17.22 21.06
C ALA A 221 4.42 -16.52 19.71
N ASN A 222 3.16 -16.22 19.37
CA ASN A 222 2.78 -15.47 18.16
C ASN A 222 3.02 -13.95 18.29
N ARG A 223 3.63 -13.47 19.39
CA ARG A 223 3.92 -12.04 19.55
C ARG A 223 5.10 -11.61 18.67
N VAL A 224 4.95 -10.48 18.03
CA VAL A 224 5.97 -9.82 17.21
C VAL A 224 6.58 -8.67 18.03
N GLY A 225 7.86 -8.79 18.33
CA GLY A 225 8.57 -7.87 19.24
C GLY A 225 8.24 -8.07 20.72
N GLY A 226 8.67 -7.12 21.55
CA GLY A 226 8.37 -7.07 22.96
C GLY A 226 6.94 -6.61 23.28
N GLU A 227 6.44 -6.92 24.46
CA GLU A 227 5.20 -6.33 24.97
C GLU A 227 5.34 -4.81 25.10
N GLY A 228 4.32 -4.06 24.65
CA GLY A 228 4.36 -2.59 24.58
C GLY A 228 5.10 -2.00 23.38
N GLU A 229 5.69 -2.80 22.50
CA GLU A 229 6.40 -2.32 21.30
C GLU A 229 5.53 -2.22 20.04
N GLY A 230 4.28 -2.71 20.09
CA GLY A 230 3.42 -2.81 18.90
C GLY A 230 3.19 -1.49 18.18
N PHE A 231 3.03 -0.39 18.91
CA PHE A 231 2.86 0.93 18.28
C PHE A 231 4.11 1.37 17.51
N ARG A 232 5.30 1.15 18.07
CA ARG A 232 6.58 1.45 17.42
C ARG A 232 6.74 0.62 16.14
N ILE A 233 6.43 -0.67 16.23
CA ILE A 233 6.45 -1.62 15.08
C ILE A 233 5.49 -1.15 13.99
N ALA A 234 4.26 -0.78 14.37
CA ALA A 234 3.24 -0.27 13.44
C ALA A 234 3.73 1.00 12.70
N MET A 235 4.28 1.97 13.42
CA MET A 235 4.77 3.22 12.81
C MET A 235 5.95 2.98 11.86
N MET A 236 6.86 2.05 12.20
CA MET A 236 7.97 1.68 11.31
C MET A 236 7.49 0.97 10.04
N GLY A 237 6.47 0.12 10.13
CA GLY A 237 5.82 -0.49 8.98
C GLY A 237 5.19 0.57 8.06
N LEU A 238 4.48 1.52 8.65
CA LEU A 238 3.85 2.62 7.92
C LEU A 238 4.83 3.53 7.19
N ASP A 239 6.04 3.76 7.69
CA ASP A 239 7.04 4.57 6.95
C ASP A 239 7.35 3.94 5.58
N GLY A 240 7.46 2.60 5.51
CA GLY A 240 7.61 1.87 4.25
C GLY A 240 6.33 1.84 3.41
N GLY A 241 5.19 1.56 4.05
CA GLY A 241 3.89 1.52 3.38
C GLY A 241 3.51 2.85 2.71
N ARG A 242 3.81 3.98 3.36
CA ARG A 242 3.63 5.33 2.78
C ARG A 242 4.35 5.52 1.45
N LEU A 243 5.58 4.99 1.32
CA LEU A 243 6.33 5.03 0.07
C LEU A 243 5.65 4.18 -1.01
N ASN A 244 5.23 2.97 -0.65
CA ASN A 244 4.55 2.08 -1.57
C ASN A 244 3.23 2.67 -2.08
N ILE A 245 2.41 3.26 -1.21
CA ILE A 245 1.15 3.93 -1.62
C ILE A 245 1.44 5.18 -2.47
N GLY A 246 2.50 5.91 -2.15
CA GLY A 246 3.00 6.98 -3.02
C GLY A 246 3.34 6.44 -4.42
N ALA A 247 4.08 5.34 -4.51
CA ALA A 247 4.42 4.68 -5.76
C ALA A 247 3.19 4.18 -6.52
N CYS A 248 2.21 3.59 -5.83
CA CYS A 248 0.93 3.19 -6.44
C CYS A 248 0.19 4.39 -7.05
N SER A 249 0.24 5.57 -6.39
CA SER A 249 -0.36 6.79 -6.93
C SER A 249 0.35 7.28 -8.19
N LEU A 250 1.68 7.21 -8.21
CA LEU A 250 2.47 7.61 -9.37
C LEU A 250 2.26 6.68 -10.56
N GLY A 251 2.19 5.36 -10.34
CA GLY A 251 1.92 4.38 -11.39
C GLY A 251 0.56 4.60 -12.04
N GLY A 252 -0.50 4.78 -11.22
CA GLY A 252 -1.82 5.08 -11.73
C GLY A 252 -1.89 6.45 -12.46
N ALA A 253 -1.20 7.46 -11.94
CA ALA A 253 -1.11 8.78 -12.57
C ALA A 253 -0.37 8.73 -13.91
N GLN A 254 0.75 7.98 -14.00
CA GLN A 254 1.48 7.77 -15.24
C GLN A 254 0.59 7.12 -16.30
N ARG A 255 -0.14 6.06 -15.94
CA ARG A 255 -1.08 5.43 -16.87
C ARG A 255 -2.10 6.42 -17.41
N CYS A 256 -2.71 7.21 -16.54
CA CYS A 256 -3.73 8.17 -16.96
C CYS A 256 -3.15 9.32 -17.80
N LEU A 257 -1.92 9.74 -17.54
CA LEU A 257 -1.23 10.73 -18.37
C LEU A 257 -0.95 10.17 -19.76
N ASP A 258 -0.44 8.94 -19.86
CA ASP A 258 -0.17 8.29 -21.16
C ASP A 258 -1.45 8.11 -21.98
N GLU A 259 -2.54 7.70 -21.36
CA GLU A 259 -3.86 7.59 -22.00
C GLU A 259 -4.36 8.97 -22.48
N ALA A 260 -4.21 10.02 -21.66
CA ALA A 260 -4.62 11.36 -22.03
C ALA A 260 -3.80 11.92 -23.20
N VAL A 261 -2.49 11.66 -23.23
CA VAL A 261 -1.61 12.01 -24.35
C VAL A 261 -2.05 11.28 -25.62
N ALA A 262 -2.29 9.98 -25.58
CA ALA A 262 -2.74 9.20 -26.72
C ALA A 262 -4.10 9.67 -27.23
N TYR A 263 -5.08 9.81 -26.31
CA TYR A 263 -6.43 10.24 -26.65
C TYR A 263 -6.46 11.64 -27.26
N THR A 264 -5.73 12.61 -26.70
CA THR A 264 -5.74 13.98 -27.23
C THR A 264 -5.07 14.13 -28.58
N LYS A 265 -4.15 13.24 -28.96
CA LYS A 265 -3.55 13.17 -30.29
C LYS A 265 -4.51 12.61 -31.33
N ASP A 266 -5.33 11.61 -30.95
CA ASP A 266 -6.26 10.95 -31.85
C ASP A 266 -7.58 11.71 -31.99
N ARG A 267 -8.10 12.29 -30.91
CA ARG A 267 -9.37 13.01 -30.88
C ARG A 267 -9.30 14.38 -31.55
N HIS A 268 -10.15 14.61 -32.55
CA HIS A 268 -10.25 15.88 -33.30
C HIS A 268 -11.55 16.60 -32.95
N GLN A 269 -11.48 17.91 -32.70
CA GLN A 269 -12.61 18.85 -32.58
C GLN A 269 -12.18 20.22 -33.06
N PHE A 270 -13.13 21.03 -33.57
CA PHE A 270 -12.86 22.36 -34.12
C PHE A 270 -11.79 22.34 -35.23
N GLY A 271 -11.77 21.26 -36.04
CA GLY A 271 -10.90 21.10 -37.21
C GLY A 271 -9.45 20.68 -36.94
N LYS A 272 -9.08 20.35 -35.70
CA LYS A 272 -7.73 19.92 -35.35
C LYS A 272 -7.73 18.91 -34.16
N ALA A 273 -6.59 18.28 -33.93
CA ALA A 273 -6.43 17.40 -32.77
C ALA A 273 -6.57 18.19 -31.47
N ILE A 274 -7.09 17.54 -30.41
CA ILE A 274 -7.18 18.18 -29.10
C ILE A 274 -5.80 18.58 -28.58
N ALA A 275 -4.77 17.78 -28.88
CA ALA A 275 -3.37 18.06 -28.54
C ALA A 275 -2.82 19.37 -29.18
N ASP A 276 -3.42 19.88 -30.25
CA ASP A 276 -2.99 21.09 -30.94
C ASP A 276 -3.51 22.39 -30.25
N PHE A 277 -4.36 22.25 -29.23
CA PHE A 277 -4.80 23.40 -28.43
C PHE A 277 -3.77 23.73 -27.36
N GLN A 278 -3.35 24.97 -27.28
CA GLN A 278 -2.33 25.44 -26.34
C GLN A 278 -2.69 25.10 -24.88
N ASN A 279 -3.97 25.25 -24.51
CA ASN A 279 -4.41 24.87 -23.15
C ASN A 279 -4.21 23.38 -22.85
N THR A 280 -4.43 22.49 -23.82
CA THR A 280 -4.17 21.06 -23.67
C THR A 280 -2.68 20.80 -23.44
N GLN A 281 -1.82 21.45 -24.24
CA GLN A 281 -0.36 21.34 -24.09
C GLN A 281 0.12 21.80 -22.72
N PHE A 282 -0.42 22.92 -22.20
CA PHE A 282 -0.10 23.41 -20.87
C PHE A 282 -0.57 22.44 -19.79
N THR A 283 -1.78 21.90 -19.91
CA THR A 283 -2.31 20.92 -18.96
C THR A 283 -1.44 19.66 -18.90
N LEU A 284 -1.05 19.11 -20.05
CA LEU A 284 -0.18 17.94 -20.12
C LEU A 284 1.23 18.22 -19.57
N ALA A 285 1.79 19.41 -19.85
CA ALA A 285 3.10 19.83 -19.32
C ALA A 285 3.08 19.96 -17.79
N ASP A 286 2.01 20.52 -17.23
CA ASP A 286 1.84 20.62 -15.77
C ASP A 286 1.68 19.24 -15.13
N MET A 287 0.89 18.34 -15.75
CA MET A 287 0.71 16.97 -15.28
C MET A 287 2.04 16.21 -15.22
N GLU A 288 2.84 16.29 -16.29
CA GLU A 288 4.16 15.65 -16.34
C GLU A 288 5.12 16.24 -15.30
N THR A 289 5.14 17.57 -15.16
CA THR A 289 6.00 18.26 -14.19
C THR A 289 5.66 17.84 -12.75
N ASP A 290 4.36 17.82 -12.39
CA ASP A 290 3.89 17.40 -11.07
C ASP A 290 4.26 15.95 -10.80
N LEU A 291 4.12 15.06 -11.80
CA LEU A 291 4.43 13.65 -11.71
C LEU A 291 5.93 13.41 -11.44
N GLN A 292 6.80 14.06 -12.22
CA GLN A 292 8.25 13.91 -12.06
C GLN A 292 8.75 14.51 -10.75
N ALA A 293 8.22 15.65 -10.32
CA ALA A 293 8.56 16.23 -9.02
C ALA A 293 8.19 15.31 -7.86
N ALA A 294 7.01 14.71 -7.90
CA ALA A 294 6.54 13.77 -6.89
C ALA A 294 7.37 12.47 -6.89
N ARG A 295 7.73 11.95 -8.07
CA ARG A 295 8.56 10.76 -8.25
C ARG A 295 9.96 10.96 -7.68
N MET A 296 10.61 12.06 -7.96
CA MET A 296 11.94 12.35 -7.43
C MET A 296 11.94 12.46 -5.90
N LEU A 297 10.95 13.12 -5.32
CA LEU A 297 10.82 13.17 -3.86
C LEU A 297 10.59 11.78 -3.26
N LEU A 298 9.79 10.93 -3.92
CA LEU A 298 9.55 9.56 -3.48
C LEU A 298 10.84 8.73 -3.49
N TYR A 299 11.64 8.82 -4.54
CA TYR A 299 12.91 8.07 -4.65
C TYR A 299 13.91 8.52 -3.59
N VAL A 300 14.02 9.81 -3.35
CA VAL A 300 14.85 10.34 -2.25
C VAL A 300 14.37 9.83 -0.89
N ALA A 301 13.07 9.83 -0.64
CA ALA A 301 12.51 9.32 0.60
C ALA A 301 12.76 7.81 0.76
N ALA A 302 12.64 7.04 -0.31
CA ALA A 302 12.91 5.59 -0.33
C ALA A 302 14.37 5.29 0.04
N ALA A 303 15.33 6.00 -0.56
CA ALA A 303 16.74 5.87 -0.22
C ALA A 303 17.00 6.20 1.26
N LYS A 304 16.38 7.26 1.80
CA LYS A 304 16.50 7.62 3.22
C LYS A 304 15.89 6.56 4.16
N VAL A 305 14.78 5.94 3.81
CA VAL A 305 14.19 4.87 4.63
C VAL A 305 15.07 3.63 4.61
N THR A 306 15.61 3.24 3.45
CA THR A 306 16.57 2.12 3.33
C THR A 306 17.83 2.39 4.17
N ALA A 307 18.40 3.59 4.09
CA ALA A 307 19.58 3.99 4.88
C ALA A 307 19.27 4.23 6.37
N ASN A 308 18.05 4.07 6.82
CA ASN A 308 17.62 4.38 8.18
C ASN A 308 18.02 5.81 8.64
N ALA A 309 17.93 6.78 7.71
CA ALA A 309 18.32 8.16 7.98
C ALA A 309 17.48 8.78 9.12
N PRO A 310 18.04 9.71 9.92
CA PRO A 310 17.33 10.28 11.08
C PRO A 310 16.07 11.07 10.70
N ASP A 311 16.00 11.61 9.49
CA ASP A 311 14.86 12.37 8.95
C ASP A 311 13.95 11.56 8.03
N LYS A 312 14.10 10.22 7.97
CA LYS A 312 13.37 9.32 7.07
C LYS A 312 11.85 9.45 7.17
N THR A 313 11.30 9.54 8.39
CA THR A 313 9.86 9.64 8.62
C THR A 313 9.28 10.94 8.06
N LYS A 314 10.02 12.06 8.20
CA LYS A 314 9.63 13.34 7.58
C LYS A 314 9.58 13.23 6.06
N PHE A 315 10.62 12.65 5.45
CA PHE A 315 10.67 12.47 3.99
C PHE A 315 9.61 11.50 3.48
N ALA A 316 9.36 10.39 4.17
CA ALA A 316 8.28 9.47 3.83
C ALA A 316 6.89 10.16 3.86
N ALA A 317 6.65 11.00 4.88
CA ALA A 317 5.42 11.77 4.97
C ALA A 317 5.28 12.82 3.85
N MET A 318 6.37 13.53 3.52
CA MET A 318 6.40 14.49 2.41
C MET A 318 6.12 13.80 1.07
N ALA A 319 6.80 12.69 0.81
CA ALA A 319 6.71 11.93 -0.43
C ALA A 319 5.30 11.36 -0.62
N LYS A 320 4.75 10.68 0.41
CA LYS A 320 3.38 10.16 0.38
C LYS A 320 2.37 11.25 0.08
N ARG A 321 2.43 12.37 0.81
CA ARG A 321 1.51 13.48 0.60
C ARG A 321 1.58 14.02 -0.81
N LEU A 322 2.79 14.34 -1.30
CA LEU A 322 2.96 14.92 -2.63
C LEU A 322 2.51 13.94 -3.73
N ALA A 323 2.95 12.68 -3.67
CA ALA A 323 2.61 11.67 -4.67
C ALA A 323 1.09 11.41 -4.74
N THR A 324 0.39 11.36 -3.59
CA THR A 324 -1.05 11.10 -3.59
C THR A 324 -1.89 12.34 -3.95
N ASP A 325 -1.46 13.56 -3.58
CA ASP A 325 -2.12 14.80 -3.99
C ASP A 325 -1.93 15.03 -5.52
N SER A 326 -0.68 14.91 -6.01
CA SER A 326 -0.36 15.04 -7.45
C SER A 326 -1.03 13.95 -8.28
N GLY A 327 -0.96 12.68 -7.83
CA GLY A 327 -1.57 11.55 -8.53
C GLY A 327 -3.08 11.75 -8.73
N SER A 328 -3.80 12.12 -7.68
CA SER A 328 -5.24 12.42 -7.78
C SER A 328 -5.54 13.58 -8.73
N SER A 329 -4.73 14.65 -8.68
CA SER A 329 -4.89 15.81 -9.58
C SER A 329 -4.61 15.46 -11.04
N ILE A 330 -3.60 14.63 -11.31
CA ILE A 330 -3.24 14.20 -12.67
C ILE A 330 -4.36 13.35 -13.25
N VAL A 331 -4.88 12.37 -12.49
CA VAL A 331 -5.97 11.50 -12.95
C VAL A 331 -7.25 12.29 -13.21
N ASP A 332 -7.58 13.26 -12.36
CA ASP A 332 -8.74 14.13 -12.56
C ASP A 332 -8.61 14.97 -13.85
N ARG A 333 -7.43 15.56 -14.09
CA ARG A 333 -7.14 16.30 -15.34
C ARG A 333 -7.16 15.38 -16.56
N ALA A 334 -6.66 14.15 -16.46
CA ALA A 334 -6.71 13.16 -17.53
C ALA A 334 -8.16 12.80 -17.88
N LEU A 335 -9.02 12.58 -16.88
CA LEU A 335 -10.45 12.34 -17.07
C LEU A 335 -11.11 13.52 -17.77
N GLN A 336 -10.81 14.76 -17.34
CA GLN A 336 -11.32 15.98 -17.98
C GLN A 336 -10.90 16.08 -19.44
N LEU A 337 -9.67 15.73 -19.81
CA LEU A 337 -9.19 15.75 -21.19
C LEU A 337 -9.90 14.73 -22.09
N HIS A 338 -10.41 13.62 -21.55
CA HIS A 338 -11.25 12.66 -22.27
C HIS A 338 -12.69 13.16 -22.47
N GLY A 339 -13.12 14.21 -21.75
CA GLY A 339 -14.49 14.70 -21.81
C GLY A 339 -15.50 13.62 -21.40
N GLY A 340 -16.62 13.52 -22.11
CA GLY A 340 -17.66 12.51 -21.79
C GLY A 340 -17.18 11.07 -21.82
N TYR A 341 -16.19 10.74 -22.64
CA TYR A 341 -15.60 9.41 -22.71
C TYR A 341 -14.81 9.04 -21.46
N GLY A 342 -14.19 10.00 -20.77
CA GLY A 342 -13.50 9.76 -19.50
C GLY A 342 -14.43 9.33 -18.34
N TYR A 343 -15.74 9.55 -18.51
CA TYR A 343 -16.76 9.17 -17.54
C TYR A 343 -17.34 7.76 -17.78
N LEU A 344 -16.93 7.09 -18.87
CA LEU A 344 -17.42 5.78 -19.28
C LEU A 344 -16.42 4.69 -18.91
N GLN A 345 -16.93 3.52 -18.52
CA GLN A 345 -16.12 2.36 -18.16
C GLN A 345 -15.37 1.71 -19.32
N ASP A 346 -15.68 2.09 -20.57
CA ASP A 346 -14.95 1.71 -21.77
C ASP A 346 -13.50 2.24 -21.78
N TYR A 347 -13.22 3.28 -20.99
CA TYR A 347 -11.90 3.86 -20.80
C TYR A 347 -11.42 3.65 -19.35
N PRO A 348 -10.13 3.36 -19.14
CA PRO A 348 -9.66 2.98 -17.81
C PRO A 348 -9.63 4.15 -16.80
N ILE A 349 -9.73 5.40 -17.25
CA ILE A 349 -9.44 6.60 -16.44
C ILE A 349 -10.35 6.70 -15.22
N GLU A 350 -11.66 6.42 -15.36
CA GLU A 350 -12.62 6.52 -14.27
C GLU A 350 -12.29 5.54 -13.13
N ARG A 351 -11.80 4.31 -13.47
CA ARG A 351 -11.36 3.32 -12.50
C ARG A 351 -10.14 3.82 -11.71
N PHE A 352 -9.14 4.37 -12.38
CA PHE A 352 -7.97 4.96 -11.72
C PHE A 352 -8.36 6.16 -10.83
N TRP A 353 -9.32 6.98 -11.29
CA TRP A 353 -9.86 8.09 -10.50
C TRP A 353 -10.49 7.61 -9.18
N ARG A 354 -11.30 6.54 -9.23
CA ARG A 354 -11.90 5.92 -8.05
C ARG A 354 -10.84 5.31 -7.13
N ASP A 355 -9.88 4.60 -7.71
CA ASP A 355 -8.87 3.87 -6.95
C ASP A 355 -7.89 4.81 -6.24
N LEU A 356 -7.41 5.86 -6.90
CA LEU A 356 -6.45 6.77 -6.30
C LEU A 356 -7.05 7.67 -5.22
N ARG A 357 -8.40 7.83 -5.19
CA ARG A 357 -9.04 8.72 -4.22
C ARG A 357 -8.75 8.30 -2.77
N VAL A 358 -8.62 7.03 -2.48
CA VAL A 358 -8.36 6.54 -1.11
C VAL A 358 -6.91 6.77 -0.67
N HIS A 359 -5.97 6.93 -1.59
CA HIS A 359 -4.54 7.05 -1.27
C HIS A 359 -4.21 8.27 -0.40
N SER A 360 -4.98 9.35 -0.50
CA SER A 360 -4.82 10.51 0.40
C SER A 360 -5.41 10.28 1.81
N ILE A 361 -6.12 9.17 2.04
CA ILE A 361 -6.81 8.85 3.29
C ILE A 361 -6.05 7.78 4.07
N LEU A 362 -5.70 6.66 3.43
CA LEU A 362 -5.07 5.52 4.09
C LEU A 362 -3.58 5.73 4.43
N GLU A 363 -3.04 4.85 5.28
CA GLU A 363 -1.66 4.89 5.78
C GLU A 363 -1.25 6.24 6.41
N GLY A 364 -2.24 6.87 7.03
CA GLY A 364 -2.19 8.22 7.55
C GLY A 364 -2.68 9.23 6.52
N THR A 365 -3.74 9.95 6.88
CA THR A 365 -4.31 10.98 6.00
C THR A 365 -3.26 12.02 5.63
N ASN A 366 -3.45 12.73 4.51
CA ASN A 366 -2.53 13.80 4.12
C ASN A 366 -2.49 14.94 5.13
N GLN A 367 -3.51 15.09 6.00
CA GLN A 367 -3.48 15.96 7.17
C GLN A 367 -2.50 15.45 8.24
N VAL A 368 -2.50 14.14 8.51
CA VAL A 368 -1.51 13.50 9.40
C VAL A 368 -0.09 13.65 8.84
N MET A 369 0.09 13.52 7.52
CA MET A 369 1.40 13.76 6.89
C MET A 369 1.90 15.18 7.11
N ARG A 370 1.01 16.19 6.95
CA ARG A 370 1.35 17.60 7.26
C ARG A 370 1.70 17.80 8.72
N MET A 371 0.99 17.14 9.63
CA MET A 371 1.27 17.18 11.07
C MET A 371 2.66 16.60 11.39
N ILE A 372 3.03 15.47 10.79
CA ILE A 372 4.36 14.85 10.97
C ILE A 372 5.45 15.82 10.51
N VAL A 373 5.33 16.34 9.28
CA VAL A 373 6.31 17.30 8.74
C VAL A 373 6.41 18.56 9.58
N GLY A 374 5.26 19.14 9.96
CA GLY A 374 5.20 20.36 10.77
C GLY A 374 5.87 20.19 12.13
N ARG A 375 5.62 19.07 12.81
CA ARG A 375 6.26 18.74 14.09
C ARG A 375 7.78 18.64 13.99
N GLU A 376 8.29 18.01 12.92
CA GLU A 376 9.74 17.90 12.72
C GLU A 376 10.40 19.26 12.41
N LEU A 377 9.69 20.17 11.75
CA LEU A 377 10.18 21.52 11.47
C LEU A 377 10.17 22.43 12.70
N THR A 378 9.24 22.20 13.64
CA THR A 378 9.04 23.05 14.81
C THR A 378 9.64 22.50 16.12
N ARG A 379 10.20 21.29 16.09
CA ARG A 379 11.00 20.78 17.20
C ARG A 379 12.25 21.62 17.38
N GLN A 380 12.40 22.17 18.62
CA GLN A 380 13.62 22.83 19.07
C GLN A 380 14.61 21.80 19.58
#